data_e3a6d7061eb853000629b3d156010028
#
_entry.id   e3a6d7061eb853000629b3d156010028
#
_cell.length_a   1.000
_cell.length_b   1.000
_cell.length_c   1.000
_cell.angle_alpha   90.00
_cell.angle_beta   90.00
_cell.angle_gamma   90.00
#
_symmetry.space_group_name_H-M   'P 1'
#
loop_
_entity.id
_entity.type
_entity.pdbx_description
1 polymer ?
#
loop_
_entity_poly.entity_id
_entity_poly.type
_entity_poly.pdbx_seq_one_letter_code
_entity_poly.pdbx_strand_id
1 'polypeptide(L)'
;MLTLPWPSKELNPNSSNHFHVKAKKRAIYKNECFWLTKMANIPKSDYNEMHIIFYKPNRRHMDLDNMLASMKSGLDGMCLALEIDDRCFKKITIEISENIGGMVKIMLY
;
A
#
# COMPACT_ATOMS: atom_id res chain seq x y z
N MET A 1 -10.11 0.32 9.88
CA MET A 1 -9.27 1.09 8.95
C MET A 1 -7.79 0.82 9.26
N LEU A 2 -6.99 0.63 8.23
CA LEU A 2 -5.56 0.37 8.33
C LEU A 2 -4.78 1.57 7.81
N THR A 3 -3.74 1.99 8.54
CA THR A 3 -2.84 3.05 8.10
C THR A 3 -1.47 2.45 7.83
N LEU A 4 -0.98 2.64 6.59
CA LEU A 4 0.34 2.17 6.17
C LEU A 4 1.23 3.38 5.85
N PRO A 5 2.54 3.25 5.98
CA PRO A 5 3.46 4.34 5.63
C PRO A 5 3.47 4.59 4.14
N TRP A 6 3.82 5.80 3.75
CA TRP A 6 4.01 6.14 2.34
C TRP A 6 5.12 5.27 1.74
N PRO A 7 4.90 4.67 0.56
CA PRO A 7 5.93 3.84 -0.04
C PRO A 7 7.16 4.64 -0.43
N SER A 8 8.33 4.02 -0.30
CA SER A 8 9.61 4.63 -0.68
C SER A 8 9.59 5.02 -2.17
N LYS A 9 10.25 6.13 -2.50
CA LYS A 9 10.32 6.63 -3.89
C LYS A 9 10.91 5.60 -4.87
N GLU A 10 11.77 4.71 -4.39
CA GLU A 10 12.38 3.66 -5.20
C GLU A 10 11.35 2.63 -5.68
N LEU A 11 10.17 2.59 -5.07
CA LEU A 11 9.09 1.67 -5.46
C LEU A 11 8.21 2.24 -6.58
N ASN A 12 8.38 3.50 -6.94
CA ASN A 12 7.67 4.09 -8.06
C ASN A 12 8.16 3.43 -9.37
N PRO A 13 7.24 2.99 -10.26
CA PRO A 13 7.64 2.37 -11.54
C PRO A 13 8.58 3.22 -12.40
N ASN A 14 8.49 4.54 -12.27
CA ASN A 14 9.32 5.49 -13.02
C ASN A 14 10.68 5.74 -12.37
N SER A 15 10.97 5.10 -11.23
CA SER A 15 12.27 5.23 -10.58
C SER A 15 13.36 4.59 -11.44
N SER A 16 14.48 5.29 -11.59
CA SER A 16 15.65 4.81 -12.34
C SER A 16 16.61 3.99 -11.48
N ASN A 17 16.26 3.67 -10.26
CA ASN A 17 17.12 2.91 -9.36
C ASN A 17 17.38 1.50 -9.88
N HIS A 18 18.57 0.98 -9.56
CA HIS A 18 18.98 -0.38 -9.91
C HIS A 18 18.01 -1.40 -9.30
N PHE A 19 17.79 -2.52 -10.01
CA PHE A 19 16.79 -3.49 -9.57
C PHE A 19 17.10 -4.12 -8.20
N HIS A 20 18.38 -4.23 -7.79
CA HIS A 20 18.75 -4.71 -6.46
C HIS A 20 18.27 -3.76 -5.36
N VAL A 21 18.35 -2.45 -5.60
CA VAL A 21 17.84 -1.42 -4.67
C VAL A 21 16.33 -1.55 -4.56
N LYS A 22 15.63 -1.67 -5.69
CA LYS A 22 14.18 -1.84 -5.70
C LYS A 22 13.74 -3.12 -4.98
N ALA A 23 14.43 -4.23 -5.22
CA ALA A 23 14.11 -5.51 -4.57
C ALA A 23 14.26 -5.40 -3.05
N LYS A 24 15.33 -4.77 -2.58
CA LYS A 24 15.55 -4.54 -1.15
C LYS A 24 14.45 -3.67 -0.53
N LYS A 25 14.06 -2.59 -1.23
CA LYS A 25 13.01 -1.69 -0.75
C LYS A 25 11.65 -2.37 -0.72
N ARG A 26 11.35 -3.21 -1.71
CA ARG A 26 10.11 -4.02 -1.73
C ARG A 26 10.05 -4.95 -0.52
N ALA A 27 11.15 -5.63 -0.21
CA ALA A 27 11.21 -6.54 0.94
C ALA A 27 10.99 -5.80 2.26
N ILE A 28 11.62 -4.65 2.42
CA ILE A 28 11.47 -3.80 3.62
C ILE A 28 10.03 -3.33 3.77
N TYR A 29 9.43 -2.80 2.70
CA TYR A 29 8.08 -2.27 2.74
C TYR A 29 7.05 -3.37 2.99
N LYS A 30 7.22 -4.53 2.35
CA LYS A 30 6.36 -5.69 2.58
C LYS A 30 6.36 -6.11 4.04
N ASN A 31 7.56 -6.22 4.64
CA ASN A 31 7.70 -6.60 6.03
C ASN A 31 7.07 -5.56 6.98
N GLU A 32 7.29 -4.29 6.71
CA GLU A 32 6.73 -3.20 7.50
C GLU A 32 5.20 -3.22 7.47
N CYS A 33 4.62 -3.34 6.30
CA CYS A 33 3.16 -3.41 6.14
C CYS A 33 2.57 -4.67 6.76
N PHE A 34 3.29 -5.80 6.67
CA PHE A 34 2.89 -7.05 7.34
C PHE A 34 2.70 -6.82 8.84
N TRP A 35 3.71 -6.28 9.52
CA TRP A 35 3.64 -6.11 10.95
C TRP A 35 2.64 -5.05 11.38
N LEU A 36 2.52 -3.97 10.64
CA LEU A 36 1.51 -2.95 10.92
C LEU A 36 0.09 -3.50 10.79
N THR A 37 -0.13 -4.36 9.82
CA THR A 37 -1.42 -5.03 9.63
C THR A 37 -1.72 -5.97 10.80
N LYS A 38 -0.73 -6.76 11.23
CA LYS A 38 -0.89 -7.63 12.40
C LYS A 38 -1.25 -6.83 13.66
N MET A 39 -0.59 -5.70 13.86
CA MET A 39 -0.81 -4.85 15.03
C MET A 39 -2.16 -4.15 15.01
N ALA A 40 -2.75 -3.97 13.85
CA ALA A 40 -4.04 -3.27 13.69
C ALA A 40 -5.23 -4.12 14.13
N ASN A 41 -5.05 -5.43 14.34
CA ASN A 41 -6.10 -6.36 14.77
C ASN A 41 -7.35 -6.30 13.88
N ILE A 42 -7.14 -6.37 12.57
CA ILE A 42 -8.24 -6.34 11.61
C ILE A 42 -9.03 -7.64 11.71
N PRO A 43 -10.38 -7.57 11.83
CA PRO A 43 -11.19 -8.78 11.95
C PRO A 43 -11.06 -9.67 10.73
N LYS A 44 -11.06 -10.99 10.92
CA LYS A 44 -11.12 -11.94 9.81
C LYS A 44 -12.51 -11.87 9.20
N SER A 45 -12.55 -11.80 7.87
CA SER A 45 -13.78 -11.75 7.10
C SER A 45 -13.48 -12.08 5.64
N ASP A 46 -14.51 -12.36 4.87
CA ASP A 46 -14.39 -12.61 3.43
C ASP A 46 -14.34 -11.29 2.66
N TYR A 47 -13.24 -10.56 2.86
CA TYR A 47 -13.05 -9.28 2.17
C TYR A 47 -12.95 -9.47 0.67
N ASN A 48 -13.64 -8.64 -0.10
CA ASN A 48 -13.58 -8.67 -1.56
C ASN A 48 -13.45 -7.28 -2.20
N GLU A 49 -13.41 -6.23 -1.38
CA GLU A 49 -13.30 -4.85 -1.85
C GLU A 49 -12.30 -4.09 -0.99
N MET A 50 -11.51 -3.24 -1.64
CA MET A 50 -10.49 -2.42 -0.98
C MET A 50 -10.65 -0.97 -1.43
N HIS A 51 -10.59 -0.04 -0.46
CA HIS A 51 -10.57 1.39 -0.74
C HIS A 51 -9.26 1.96 -0.20
N ILE A 52 -8.47 2.55 -1.08
CA ILE A 52 -7.15 3.10 -0.75
C ILE A 52 -7.18 4.62 -0.90
N ILE A 53 -6.83 5.33 0.16
CA ILE A 53 -6.76 6.79 0.16
C ILE A 53 -5.30 7.20 0.37
N PHE A 54 -4.77 7.94 -0.59
CA PHE A 54 -3.38 8.42 -0.56
C PHE A 54 -3.32 9.82 0.04
N TYR A 55 -2.62 9.97 1.16
CA TYR A 55 -2.28 11.25 1.78
C TYR A 55 -0.85 11.58 1.41
N LYS A 56 -0.64 12.36 0.36
CA LYS A 56 0.70 12.63 -0.17
C LYS A 56 1.61 13.30 0.87
N PRO A 57 2.92 13.03 0.82
CA PRO A 57 3.87 13.67 1.74
C PRO A 57 4.10 15.15 1.44
N ASN A 58 3.78 15.58 0.22
CA ASN A 58 3.92 16.96 -0.22
C ASN A 58 2.93 17.26 -1.35
N ARG A 59 2.92 18.49 -1.87
CA ARG A 59 1.97 18.91 -2.90
C ARG A 59 2.43 18.65 -4.33
N ARG A 60 3.49 17.88 -4.54
CA ARG A 60 3.93 17.54 -5.89
C ARG A 60 2.89 16.69 -6.58
N HIS A 61 2.78 16.91 -7.90
CA HIS A 61 1.90 16.07 -8.73
C HIS A 61 2.42 14.63 -8.75
N MET A 62 1.51 13.68 -8.58
CA MET A 62 1.80 12.26 -8.66
C MET A 62 0.65 11.57 -9.38
N ASP A 63 1.00 10.66 -10.29
CA ASP A 63 0.00 9.89 -11.03
C ASP A 63 -0.58 8.80 -10.12
N LEU A 64 -1.90 8.70 -10.10
CA LEU A 64 -2.63 7.79 -9.23
C LEU A 64 -2.28 6.33 -9.48
N ASP A 65 -2.13 5.94 -10.75
CA ASP A 65 -1.73 4.58 -11.14
C ASP A 65 -0.31 4.24 -10.65
N ASN A 66 0.62 5.20 -10.69
CA ASN A 66 1.97 5.00 -10.17
C ASN A 66 1.98 4.87 -8.65
N MET A 67 1.12 5.60 -7.96
CA MET A 67 0.97 5.46 -6.51
C MET A 67 0.47 4.06 -6.15
N LEU A 68 -0.54 3.57 -6.87
CA LEU A 68 -1.05 2.21 -6.65
C LEU A 68 0.04 1.16 -6.91
N ALA A 69 0.78 1.29 -8.01
CA ALA A 69 1.88 0.38 -8.34
C ALA A 69 2.96 0.37 -7.26
N SER A 70 3.23 1.53 -6.65
CA SER A 70 4.21 1.66 -5.55
C SER A 70 3.78 0.91 -4.29
N MET A 71 2.48 0.62 -4.14
CA MET A 71 1.92 -0.08 -2.99
C MET A 71 2.00 -1.60 -3.10
N LYS A 72 2.35 -2.15 -4.26
CA LYS A 72 2.21 -3.60 -4.53
C LYS A 72 2.82 -4.48 -3.45
N SER A 73 4.07 -4.24 -3.08
CA SER A 73 4.73 -5.07 -2.06
C SER A 73 4.11 -4.86 -0.67
N GLY A 74 3.68 -3.65 -0.36
CA GLY A 74 2.97 -3.35 0.89
C GLY A 74 1.64 -4.07 0.97
N LEU A 75 0.87 -4.07 -0.12
CA LEU A 75 -0.40 -4.79 -0.19
C LEU A 75 -0.18 -6.31 -0.07
N ASP A 76 0.90 -6.83 -0.65
CA ASP A 76 1.27 -8.24 -0.49
C ASP A 76 1.54 -8.56 0.98
N GLY A 77 2.24 -7.68 1.69
CA GLY A 77 2.48 -7.83 3.12
C GLY A 77 1.20 -7.80 3.95
N MET A 78 0.28 -6.89 3.60
CA MET A 78 -1.03 -6.81 4.23
C MET A 78 -1.82 -8.11 4.05
N CYS A 79 -1.90 -8.61 2.81
CA CYS A 79 -2.62 -9.85 2.52
C CYS A 79 -2.01 -11.05 3.24
N LEU A 80 -0.68 -11.10 3.31
CA LEU A 80 0.01 -12.17 4.05
C LEU A 80 -0.34 -12.12 5.54
N ALA A 81 -0.38 -10.93 6.13
CA ALA A 81 -0.75 -10.76 7.54
C ALA A 81 -2.19 -11.16 7.82
N LEU A 82 -3.09 -10.89 6.87
CA LEU A 82 -4.51 -11.24 6.99
C LEU A 82 -4.79 -12.68 6.60
N GLU A 83 -3.79 -13.40 6.09
CA GLU A 83 -3.92 -14.79 5.62
C GLU A 83 -4.96 -14.92 4.50
N ILE A 84 -4.97 -13.94 3.59
CA ILE A 84 -5.86 -13.94 2.42
C ILE A 84 -5.05 -13.88 1.13
N ASP A 85 -5.64 -14.39 0.04
CA ASP A 85 -5.07 -14.28 -1.30
C ASP A 85 -5.50 -12.94 -1.89
N ASP A 86 -4.58 -12.18 -2.50
CA ASP A 86 -4.89 -10.89 -3.10
C ASP A 86 -5.90 -10.99 -4.25
N ARG A 87 -6.06 -12.20 -4.82
CA ARG A 87 -7.08 -12.47 -5.86
C ARG A 87 -8.51 -12.42 -5.32
N CYS A 88 -8.69 -12.37 -3.99
CA CYS A 88 -10.02 -12.25 -3.41
C CYS A 88 -10.66 -10.88 -3.70
N PHE A 89 -9.85 -9.85 -3.97
CA PHE A 89 -10.36 -8.50 -4.22
C PHE A 89 -10.91 -8.38 -5.64
N LYS A 90 -12.20 -8.06 -5.72
CA LYS A 90 -12.93 -7.89 -6.99
C LYS A 90 -13.10 -6.41 -7.36
N LYS A 91 -12.88 -5.52 -6.41
CA LYS A 91 -13.00 -4.08 -6.61
C LYS A 91 -11.98 -3.35 -5.78
N ILE A 92 -11.26 -2.43 -6.40
CA ILE A 92 -10.31 -1.54 -5.72
C ILE A 92 -10.67 -0.11 -6.10
N THR A 93 -10.95 0.70 -5.10
CA THR A 93 -11.17 2.13 -5.27
C THR A 93 -9.95 2.87 -4.76
N ILE A 94 -9.41 3.78 -5.56
CA ILE A 94 -8.25 4.58 -5.19
C ILE A 94 -8.57 6.05 -5.32
N GLU A 95 -8.09 6.85 -4.38
CA GLU A 95 -8.27 8.30 -4.42
C GLU A 95 -7.11 9.01 -3.73
N ILE A 96 -6.90 10.27 -4.11
CA ILE A 96 -5.93 11.16 -3.48
C ILE A 96 -6.68 12.11 -2.58
N SER A 97 -6.28 12.16 -1.30
CA SER A 97 -6.84 13.13 -0.35
C SER A 97 -6.35 14.54 -0.68
N GLU A 98 -7.16 15.54 -0.40
CA GLU A 98 -6.76 16.95 -0.47
C GLU A 98 -5.79 17.30 0.67
N ASN A 99 -5.75 16.48 1.72
CA ASN A 99 -4.87 16.70 2.86
C ASN A 99 -3.52 16.02 2.65
N ILE A 100 -2.47 16.67 3.08
CA ILE A 100 -1.12 16.10 3.10
C ILE A 100 -0.96 15.31 4.39
N GLY A 101 -0.18 14.22 4.35
CA GLY A 101 0.03 13.41 5.53
C GLY A 101 1.23 12.47 5.43
N GLY A 102 1.58 12.02 4.23
CA GLY A 102 2.66 11.06 4.06
C GLY A 102 2.30 9.66 4.51
N MET A 103 1.05 9.25 4.30
CA MET A 103 0.57 7.92 4.68
C MET A 103 -0.51 7.45 3.71
N VAL A 104 -0.86 6.18 3.83
CA VAL A 104 -1.90 5.55 3.02
C VAL A 104 -2.91 4.91 3.98
N LYS A 105 -4.19 5.19 3.77
CA LYS A 105 -5.26 4.57 4.56
C LYS A 105 -6.01 3.57 3.71
N ILE A 106 -6.29 2.40 4.27
CA ILE A 106 -6.96 1.31 3.58
C ILE A 106 -8.18 0.87 4.37
N MET A 107 -9.30 0.76 3.67
CA MET A 107 -10.53 0.18 4.22
C MET A 107 -10.85 -1.08 3.44
N LEU A 108 -11.19 -2.14 4.16
CA LEU A 108 -11.54 -3.44 3.58
C LEU A 108 -13.03 -3.73 3.81
N TYR A 109 -13.67 -4.26 2.78
CA TYR A 109 -15.08 -4.62 2.82
C TYR A 109 -15.32 -6.03 2.32
#